data_f3b438322c75bbcc1c8b299721ba69a5
#
_entry.id   f3b438322c75bbcc1c8b299721ba69a5
#
_cell.length_a   1.000
_cell.length_b   1.000
_cell.length_c   1.000
_cell.angle_alpha   90.00
_cell.angle_beta   90.00
_cell.angle_gamma   90.00
#
_symmetry.space_group_name_H-M   'P 1'
#
loop_
_entity.id
_entity.type
_entity.pdbx_description
1 polymer ?
#
loop_
_entity_poly.entity_id
_entity_poly.type
_entity_poly.pdbx_seq_one_letter_code
_entity_poly.pdbx_strand_id
1 'polypeptide(L)'
;IGIDSSHHQAMYCLGIVLSDQGHWPQATEVYAEVVRMRPDLPEAYQAMAVTLRYCNRITESIVALEKALQLRPDFTLALQSYGSVLAEAGRIEEGIEVWRRSLQINPKQPDLRSNIVYTLSMVDGVTRADLWREHRAWAEQHAKQSSEEAQPAKAPTSRAGDRKKIRIGYISPDLRLHSVCYFLIPLLQNHDKERFEIFCYSDASNPDQTTSEIRRLSDQWRDVRGKPSAQVHRIIQEDQIDILIDLAGHTMGNRMELFGLKPAAIQASWLGYPETTGLPTVDYKIADRIVYPEREDGKYSSERILRLPNGYHCYKAPPGCPDISDLPFKHNGYITFGSFSSLAKLTPATVGLWSEVLKQVPDSRLLLKARQLADTTVRDRYCSMFAACGIPRSRLRLEVAIAETIEHLGFYREIDIALDTYPYNGTTTLCEGLWMGVPPVSMCGPVPASRVGASLLHSLGMVDWVAETPEEFVAIAKSKSQDMDGLAALRMGLRERFSQSTLGSPKRFALEFESALAEA
;
A
#
# COMPACT_ATOMS: atom_id res chain seq x y z
N ILE A 1 18.16 2.16 -36.34
CA ILE A 1 17.91 0.71 -36.52
C ILE A 1 16.84 0.62 -37.59
N GLY A 2 17.27 0.27 -38.86
CA GLY A 2 16.33 -0.01 -39.95
C GLY A 2 15.67 -1.38 -39.71
N ILE A 3 14.72 -1.44 -38.77
CA ILE A 3 13.86 -2.60 -38.58
C ILE A 3 12.82 -2.51 -39.69
N ASP A 4 12.70 -3.57 -40.52
CA ASP A 4 11.59 -3.71 -41.46
C ASP A 4 10.27 -3.60 -40.67
N SER A 5 9.57 -2.47 -40.84
CA SER A 5 8.32 -2.16 -40.13
C SER A 5 7.21 -3.17 -40.45
N SER A 6 7.39 -4.02 -41.48
CA SER A 6 6.48 -5.13 -41.80
C SER A 6 6.59 -6.31 -40.81
N HIS A 7 7.64 -6.36 -39.98
CA HIS A 7 7.90 -7.50 -39.09
C HIS A 7 7.26 -7.29 -37.70
N HIS A 8 5.99 -7.63 -37.54
CA HIS A 8 5.24 -7.47 -36.29
C HIS A 8 5.92 -8.13 -35.06
N GLN A 9 6.64 -9.24 -35.25
CA GLN A 9 7.39 -9.90 -34.16
C GLN A 9 8.56 -9.05 -33.66
N ALA A 10 9.32 -8.44 -34.57
CA ALA A 10 10.43 -7.56 -34.20
C ALA A 10 9.90 -6.31 -33.44
N MET A 11 8.78 -5.75 -33.91
CA MET A 11 8.12 -4.63 -33.21
C MET A 11 7.58 -5.05 -31.85
N TYR A 12 6.98 -6.22 -31.73
CA TYR A 12 6.52 -6.73 -30.43
C TYR A 12 7.69 -6.87 -29.43
N CYS A 13 8.84 -7.43 -29.88
CA CYS A 13 10.05 -7.50 -29.05
C CYS A 13 10.60 -6.10 -28.70
N LEU A 14 10.55 -5.14 -29.64
CA LEU A 14 10.91 -3.75 -29.31
C LEU A 14 10.01 -3.16 -28.24
N GLY A 15 8.71 -3.41 -28.31
CA GLY A 15 7.75 -3.02 -27.27
C GLY A 15 8.09 -3.59 -25.90
N ILE A 16 8.52 -4.86 -25.82
CA ILE A 16 9.00 -5.48 -24.56
C ILE A 16 10.21 -4.72 -24.03
N VAL A 17 11.24 -4.51 -24.85
CA VAL A 17 12.48 -3.81 -24.43
C VAL A 17 12.18 -2.40 -23.92
N LEU A 18 11.31 -1.65 -24.62
CA LEU A 18 10.90 -0.31 -24.20
C LEU A 18 10.13 -0.34 -22.87
N SER A 19 9.27 -1.35 -22.68
CA SER A 19 8.53 -1.55 -21.43
C SER A 19 9.48 -1.86 -20.28
N ASP A 20 10.45 -2.73 -20.47
CA ASP A 20 11.46 -3.09 -19.45
C ASP A 20 12.33 -1.89 -19.05
N GLN A 21 12.54 -0.96 -19.99
CA GLN A 21 13.25 0.30 -19.74
C GLN A 21 12.36 1.41 -19.14
N GLY A 22 11.06 1.16 -18.97
CA GLY A 22 10.09 2.15 -18.46
C GLY A 22 9.68 3.21 -19.47
N HIS A 23 9.98 3.03 -20.77
CA HIS A 23 9.60 3.93 -21.85
C HIS A 23 8.14 3.66 -22.30
N TRP A 24 7.20 3.79 -21.35
CA TRP A 24 5.80 3.41 -21.52
C TRP A 24 5.09 4.05 -22.71
N PRO A 25 5.23 5.39 -22.96
CA PRO A 25 4.60 6.02 -24.13
C PRO A 25 5.08 5.43 -25.45
N GLN A 26 6.40 5.26 -25.62
CA GLN A 26 6.98 4.69 -26.84
C GLN A 26 6.59 3.21 -27.01
N ALA A 27 6.57 2.44 -25.93
CA ALA A 27 6.11 1.06 -25.95
C ALA A 27 4.64 0.97 -26.39
N THR A 28 3.79 1.88 -25.92
CA THR A 28 2.38 1.95 -26.31
C THR A 28 2.21 2.20 -27.81
N GLU A 29 2.98 3.13 -28.38
CA GLU A 29 2.95 3.42 -29.82
C GLU A 29 3.39 2.20 -30.65
N VAL A 30 4.45 1.52 -30.21
CA VAL A 30 4.95 0.31 -30.87
C VAL A 30 3.90 -0.81 -30.82
N TYR A 31 3.28 -1.06 -29.67
CA TYR A 31 2.23 -2.08 -29.57
C TYR A 31 0.96 -1.71 -30.35
N ALA A 32 0.61 -0.44 -30.42
CA ALA A 32 -0.52 0.02 -31.26
C ALA A 32 -0.27 -0.30 -32.74
N GLU A 33 0.98 -0.15 -33.22
CA GLU A 33 1.32 -0.53 -34.60
C GLU A 33 1.28 -2.07 -34.78
N VAL A 34 1.75 -2.86 -33.79
CA VAL A 34 1.59 -4.33 -33.82
C VAL A 34 0.12 -4.73 -33.92
N VAL A 35 -0.75 -4.12 -33.15
CA VAL A 35 -2.21 -4.37 -33.18
C VAL A 35 -2.81 -4.00 -34.53
N ARG A 36 -2.34 -2.90 -35.16
CA ARG A 36 -2.80 -2.50 -36.49
C ARG A 36 -2.40 -3.54 -37.57
N MET A 37 -1.20 -4.09 -37.46
CA MET A 37 -0.69 -5.13 -38.40
C MET A 37 -1.32 -6.50 -38.15
N ARG A 38 -1.59 -6.83 -36.88
CA ARG A 38 -2.12 -8.13 -36.41
C ARG A 38 -3.27 -7.93 -35.45
N PRO A 39 -4.46 -7.55 -35.92
CA PRO A 39 -5.63 -7.32 -35.11
C PRO A 39 -6.22 -8.60 -34.46
N ASP A 40 -5.68 -9.75 -34.85
CA ASP A 40 -6.02 -11.08 -34.34
C ASP A 40 -5.10 -11.57 -33.19
N LEU A 41 -4.11 -10.75 -32.74
CA LEU A 41 -3.09 -11.15 -31.77
C LEU A 41 -3.45 -10.67 -30.35
N PRO A 42 -4.03 -11.51 -29.45
CA PRO A 42 -4.46 -11.10 -28.12
C PRO A 42 -3.30 -10.66 -27.23
N GLU A 43 -2.09 -11.20 -27.40
CA GLU A 43 -0.89 -10.82 -26.66
C GLU A 43 -0.50 -9.37 -26.90
N ALA A 44 -0.66 -8.85 -28.13
CA ALA A 44 -0.34 -7.46 -28.44
C ALA A 44 -1.32 -6.49 -27.75
N TYR A 45 -2.61 -6.82 -27.71
CA TYR A 45 -3.61 -6.03 -26.96
C TYR A 45 -3.31 -6.03 -25.46
N GLN A 46 -2.97 -7.19 -24.89
CA GLN A 46 -2.64 -7.28 -23.46
C GLN A 46 -1.37 -6.47 -23.15
N ALA A 47 -0.31 -6.57 -23.95
CA ALA A 47 0.91 -5.80 -23.74
C ALA A 47 0.68 -4.29 -23.90
N MET A 48 -0.08 -3.86 -24.91
CA MET A 48 -0.52 -2.48 -25.07
C MET A 48 -1.30 -1.97 -23.86
N ALA A 49 -2.20 -2.78 -23.34
CA ALA A 49 -3.00 -2.41 -22.18
C ALA A 49 -2.14 -2.17 -20.92
N VAL A 50 -1.12 -2.98 -20.70
CA VAL A 50 -0.18 -2.78 -19.59
C VAL A 50 0.54 -1.44 -19.73
N THR A 51 1.03 -1.09 -20.93
CA THR A 51 1.71 0.20 -21.15
C THR A 51 0.75 1.39 -21.04
N LEU A 52 -0.47 1.26 -21.54
CA LEU A 52 -1.55 2.27 -21.37
C LEU A 52 -1.84 2.55 -19.88
N ARG A 53 -1.91 1.49 -19.06
CA ARG A 53 -2.09 1.61 -17.61
C ARG A 53 -0.97 2.44 -16.97
N TYR A 54 0.29 2.20 -17.32
CA TYR A 54 1.42 2.98 -16.82
C TYR A 54 1.41 4.43 -17.32
N CYS A 55 0.80 4.70 -18.48
CA CYS A 55 0.54 6.04 -18.99
C CYS A 55 -0.71 6.71 -18.37
N ASN A 56 -1.36 6.09 -17.38
CA ASN A 56 -2.65 6.52 -16.78
C ASN A 56 -3.81 6.64 -17.79
N ARG A 57 -3.75 5.95 -18.94
CA ARG A 57 -4.81 5.83 -19.95
C ARG A 57 -5.68 4.61 -19.60
N ILE A 58 -6.35 4.70 -18.45
CA ILE A 58 -7.04 3.57 -17.81
C ILE A 58 -8.18 3.04 -18.69
N THR A 59 -8.98 3.93 -19.25
CA THR A 59 -10.12 3.56 -20.10
C THR A 59 -9.66 2.82 -21.36
N GLU A 60 -8.62 3.29 -22.01
CA GLU A 60 -8.06 2.64 -23.20
C GLU A 60 -7.43 1.28 -22.88
N SER A 61 -6.80 1.17 -21.71
CA SER A 61 -6.29 -0.11 -21.21
C SER A 61 -7.42 -1.14 -21.03
N ILE A 62 -8.57 -0.72 -20.46
CA ILE A 62 -9.75 -1.58 -20.32
C ILE A 62 -10.23 -2.06 -21.69
N VAL A 63 -10.40 -1.17 -22.67
CA VAL A 63 -10.85 -1.52 -24.02
C VAL A 63 -9.91 -2.51 -24.70
N ALA A 64 -8.59 -2.31 -24.56
CA ALA A 64 -7.59 -3.23 -25.12
C ALA A 64 -7.67 -4.63 -24.48
N LEU A 65 -7.88 -4.71 -23.17
CA LEU A 65 -8.03 -6.00 -22.45
C LEU A 65 -9.33 -6.71 -22.82
N GLU A 66 -10.42 -5.98 -22.96
CA GLU A 66 -11.69 -6.54 -23.46
C GLU A 66 -11.50 -7.14 -24.86
N LYS A 67 -10.75 -6.46 -25.72
CA LYS A 67 -10.44 -6.98 -27.05
C LYS A 67 -9.56 -8.24 -27.00
N ALA A 68 -8.53 -8.27 -26.13
CA ALA A 68 -7.71 -9.46 -25.92
C ALA A 68 -8.56 -10.66 -25.47
N LEU A 69 -9.51 -10.42 -24.54
CA LEU A 69 -10.40 -11.45 -23.99
C LEU A 69 -11.53 -11.87 -24.97
N GLN A 70 -11.95 -10.99 -25.90
CA GLN A 70 -12.81 -11.39 -27.01
C GLN A 70 -12.11 -12.36 -27.96
N LEU A 71 -10.81 -12.14 -28.24
CA LEU A 71 -10.01 -13.01 -29.09
C LEU A 71 -9.65 -14.33 -28.40
N ARG A 72 -9.35 -14.29 -27.10
CA ARG A 72 -9.01 -15.46 -26.29
C ARG A 72 -9.65 -15.34 -24.88
N PRO A 73 -10.84 -15.92 -24.65
CA PRO A 73 -11.58 -15.80 -23.41
C PRO A 73 -10.90 -16.40 -22.16
N ASP A 74 -9.97 -17.34 -22.34
CA ASP A 74 -9.20 -18.04 -21.30
C ASP A 74 -7.77 -17.50 -21.12
N PHE A 75 -7.47 -16.33 -21.69
CA PHE A 75 -6.15 -15.70 -21.57
C PHE A 75 -5.91 -15.17 -20.16
N THR A 76 -5.34 -16.01 -19.30
CA THR A 76 -5.16 -15.71 -17.86
C THR A 76 -4.35 -14.44 -17.61
N LEU A 77 -3.30 -14.14 -18.42
CA LEU A 77 -2.51 -12.92 -18.27
C LEU A 77 -3.34 -11.66 -18.59
N ALA A 78 -4.24 -11.73 -19.57
CA ALA A 78 -5.16 -10.62 -19.85
C ALA A 78 -6.19 -10.45 -18.72
N LEU A 79 -6.72 -11.57 -18.17
CA LEU A 79 -7.62 -11.53 -17.01
C LEU A 79 -6.94 -10.92 -15.78
N GLN A 80 -5.68 -11.26 -15.51
CA GLN A 80 -4.90 -10.66 -14.41
C GLN A 80 -4.76 -9.15 -14.60
N SER A 81 -4.35 -8.72 -15.79
CA SER A 81 -4.18 -7.30 -16.13
C SER A 81 -5.52 -6.56 -16.06
N TYR A 82 -6.60 -7.18 -16.55
CA TYR A 82 -7.93 -6.58 -16.57
C TYR A 82 -8.47 -6.33 -15.14
N GLY A 83 -8.37 -7.32 -14.27
CA GLY A 83 -8.75 -7.13 -12.86
C GLY A 83 -7.94 -6.03 -12.19
N SER A 84 -6.63 -5.93 -12.47
CA SER A 84 -5.76 -4.87 -11.91
C SER A 84 -6.18 -3.47 -12.37
N VAL A 85 -6.48 -3.31 -13.67
CA VAL A 85 -6.91 -2.01 -14.23
C VAL A 85 -8.29 -1.61 -13.70
N LEU A 86 -9.22 -2.56 -13.56
CA LEU A 86 -10.53 -2.33 -12.96
C LEU A 86 -10.40 -1.86 -11.50
N ALA A 87 -9.57 -2.54 -10.69
CA ALA A 87 -9.34 -2.13 -9.30
C ALA A 87 -8.74 -0.72 -9.21
N GLU A 88 -7.79 -0.37 -10.09
CA GLU A 88 -7.22 0.98 -10.16
C GLU A 88 -8.24 2.05 -10.62
N ALA A 89 -9.22 1.67 -11.43
CA ALA A 89 -10.34 2.54 -11.81
C ALA A 89 -11.40 2.72 -10.70
N GLY A 90 -11.22 2.07 -9.54
CA GLY A 90 -12.20 2.05 -8.45
C GLY A 90 -13.37 1.08 -8.69
N ARG A 91 -13.22 0.10 -9.61
CA ARG A 91 -14.18 -0.98 -9.91
C ARG A 91 -13.68 -2.27 -9.26
N ILE A 92 -13.51 -2.22 -7.92
CA ILE A 92 -12.76 -3.27 -7.19
C ILE A 92 -13.47 -4.61 -7.18
N GLU A 93 -14.79 -4.66 -7.01
CA GLU A 93 -15.57 -5.90 -7.01
C GLU A 93 -15.49 -6.58 -8.37
N GLU A 94 -15.65 -5.82 -9.46
CA GLU A 94 -15.50 -6.34 -10.82
C GLU A 94 -14.09 -6.88 -11.08
N GLY A 95 -13.07 -6.18 -10.57
CA GLY A 95 -11.68 -6.64 -10.65
C GLY A 95 -11.48 -8.00 -9.96
N ILE A 96 -12.06 -8.17 -8.76
CA ILE A 96 -12.01 -9.44 -8.00
C ILE A 96 -12.72 -10.56 -8.75
N GLU A 97 -13.88 -10.30 -9.37
CA GLU A 97 -14.60 -11.30 -10.16
C GLU A 97 -13.78 -11.79 -11.37
N VAL A 98 -13.13 -10.85 -12.08
CA VAL A 98 -12.24 -11.18 -13.20
C VAL A 98 -11.04 -12.01 -12.73
N TRP A 99 -10.43 -11.69 -11.59
CA TRP A 99 -9.34 -12.47 -11.02
C TRP A 99 -9.80 -13.87 -10.58
N ARG A 100 -10.98 -14.00 -9.97
CA ARG A 100 -11.56 -15.31 -9.63
C ARG A 100 -11.78 -16.18 -10.86
N ARG A 101 -12.23 -15.59 -11.98
CA ARG A 101 -12.32 -16.30 -13.27
C ARG A 101 -10.94 -16.79 -13.73
N SER A 102 -9.87 -15.98 -13.61
CA SER A 102 -8.51 -16.42 -13.94
C SER A 102 -8.06 -17.61 -13.07
N LEU A 103 -8.38 -17.60 -11.76
CA LEU A 103 -8.06 -18.70 -10.84
C LEU A 103 -8.86 -19.99 -11.12
N GLN A 104 -10.06 -19.88 -11.68
CA GLN A 104 -10.82 -21.06 -12.14
C GLN A 104 -10.14 -21.75 -13.32
N ILE A 105 -9.52 -20.97 -14.22
CA ILE A 105 -8.78 -21.50 -15.39
C ILE A 105 -7.42 -22.07 -14.94
N ASN A 106 -6.70 -21.33 -14.13
CA ASN A 106 -5.41 -21.75 -13.58
C ASN A 106 -5.37 -21.44 -12.07
N PRO A 107 -5.55 -22.45 -11.18
CA PRO A 107 -5.51 -22.25 -9.74
C PRO A 107 -4.12 -21.95 -9.15
N LYS A 108 -3.04 -22.25 -9.89
CA LYS A 108 -1.66 -22.07 -9.42
C LYS A 108 -1.13 -20.67 -9.72
N GLN A 109 -1.76 -19.65 -9.13
CA GLN A 109 -1.39 -18.24 -9.29
C GLN A 109 -1.37 -17.56 -7.91
N PRO A 110 -0.31 -17.77 -7.09
CA PRO A 110 -0.24 -17.25 -5.72
C PRO A 110 -0.30 -15.71 -5.69
N ASP A 111 0.37 -15.03 -6.62
CA ASP A 111 0.36 -13.57 -6.70
C ASP A 111 -1.05 -13.02 -6.99
N LEU A 112 -1.77 -13.67 -7.91
CA LEU A 112 -3.14 -13.27 -8.22
C LEU A 112 -4.08 -13.45 -7.04
N ARG A 113 -3.91 -14.54 -6.30
CA ARG A 113 -4.68 -14.77 -5.08
C ARG A 113 -4.33 -13.77 -3.99
N SER A 114 -3.06 -13.38 -3.87
CA SER A 114 -2.63 -12.28 -2.99
C SER A 114 -3.29 -10.95 -3.38
N ASN A 115 -3.41 -10.65 -4.68
CA ASN A 115 -4.12 -9.45 -5.14
C ASN A 115 -5.60 -9.46 -4.70
N ILE A 116 -6.28 -10.60 -4.77
CA ILE A 116 -7.66 -10.73 -4.27
C ILE A 116 -7.71 -10.49 -2.75
N VAL A 117 -6.86 -11.17 -1.99
CA VAL A 117 -6.79 -11.05 -0.53
C VAL A 117 -6.55 -9.60 -0.10
N TYR A 118 -5.59 -8.93 -0.74
CA TYR A 118 -5.29 -7.51 -0.51
C TYR A 118 -6.48 -6.60 -0.84
N THR A 119 -7.08 -6.80 -2.01
CA THR A 119 -8.14 -5.92 -2.52
C THR A 119 -9.45 -6.10 -1.76
N LEU A 120 -9.74 -7.30 -1.25
CA LEU A 120 -10.91 -7.56 -0.41
C LEU A 120 -10.96 -6.69 0.86
N SER A 121 -9.81 -6.28 1.40
CA SER A 121 -9.77 -5.37 2.56
C SER A 121 -10.26 -3.94 2.24
N MET A 122 -10.47 -3.63 0.95
CA MET A 122 -11.03 -2.36 0.47
C MET A 122 -12.52 -2.44 0.10
N VAL A 123 -13.11 -3.64 0.09
CA VAL A 123 -14.51 -3.86 -0.32
C VAL A 123 -15.46 -3.51 0.82
N ASP A 124 -16.51 -2.73 0.50
CA ASP A 124 -17.54 -2.36 1.46
C ASP A 124 -18.25 -3.59 2.04
N GLY A 125 -18.45 -3.61 3.36
CA GLY A 125 -19.18 -4.67 4.06
C GLY A 125 -18.43 -5.99 4.23
N VAL A 126 -17.19 -6.12 3.76
CA VAL A 126 -16.37 -7.32 4.00
C VAL A 126 -16.04 -7.44 5.48
N THR A 127 -16.33 -8.61 6.04
CA THR A 127 -16.09 -8.88 7.46
C THR A 127 -14.67 -9.41 7.71
N ARG A 128 -14.23 -9.31 8.97
CA ARG A 128 -12.96 -9.90 9.39
C ARG A 128 -12.91 -11.43 9.18
N ALA A 129 -14.04 -12.10 9.34
CA ALA A 129 -14.17 -13.54 9.08
C ALA A 129 -13.99 -13.88 7.60
N ASP A 130 -14.48 -13.02 6.68
CA ASP A 130 -14.29 -13.21 5.25
C ASP A 130 -12.83 -13.04 4.85
N LEU A 131 -12.16 -11.99 5.33
CA LEU A 131 -10.73 -11.78 5.13
C LEU A 131 -9.91 -12.96 5.66
N TRP A 132 -10.19 -13.39 6.89
CA TRP A 132 -9.51 -14.54 7.50
C TRP A 132 -9.66 -15.83 6.68
N ARG A 133 -10.86 -16.09 6.15
CA ARG A 133 -11.14 -17.27 5.31
C ARG A 133 -10.29 -17.26 4.04
N GLU A 134 -10.18 -16.11 3.37
CA GLU A 134 -9.39 -15.98 2.14
C GLU A 134 -7.87 -16.07 2.40
N HIS A 135 -7.37 -15.50 3.51
CA HIS A 135 -5.96 -15.66 3.90
C HIS A 135 -5.60 -17.11 4.20
N ARG A 136 -6.45 -17.81 4.96
CA ARG A 136 -6.25 -19.24 5.21
C ARG A 136 -6.28 -20.06 3.93
N ALA A 137 -7.22 -19.79 3.05
CA ALA A 137 -7.33 -20.50 1.77
C ALA A 137 -6.08 -20.26 0.90
N TRP A 138 -5.50 -19.06 0.95
CA TRP A 138 -4.20 -18.78 0.32
C TRP A 138 -3.10 -19.68 0.91
N ALA A 139 -2.95 -19.68 2.23
CA ALA A 139 -1.93 -20.45 2.92
C ALA A 139 -2.07 -21.96 2.70
N GLU A 140 -3.27 -22.51 2.78
CA GLU A 140 -3.56 -23.94 2.56
C GLU A 140 -3.22 -24.38 1.13
N GLN A 141 -3.40 -23.52 0.15
CA GLN A 141 -3.16 -23.84 -1.26
C GLN A 141 -1.69 -23.66 -1.67
N HIS A 142 -0.99 -22.64 -1.15
CA HIS A 142 0.31 -22.25 -1.68
C HIS A 142 1.47 -22.51 -0.72
N ALA A 143 1.26 -22.45 0.62
CA ALA A 143 2.33 -22.72 1.57
C ALA A 143 2.71 -24.21 1.66
N LYS A 144 1.76 -25.13 1.51
CA LYS A 144 2.03 -26.59 1.56
C LYS A 144 2.84 -27.09 0.36
N GLN A 145 2.62 -26.54 -0.81
CA GLN A 145 3.37 -26.94 -2.02
C GLN A 145 4.85 -26.58 -1.92
N SER A 146 5.16 -25.48 -1.27
CA SER A 146 6.54 -25.04 -1.02
C SER A 146 7.28 -25.93 -0.01
N SER A 147 6.59 -26.48 0.98
CA SER A 147 7.20 -27.31 2.03
C SER A 147 7.58 -28.72 1.57
N GLU A 148 6.96 -29.27 0.52
CA GLU A 148 7.32 -30.57 -0.05
C GLU A 148 8.63 -30.52 -0.86
N GLU A 149 9.03 -29.34 -1.34
CA GLU A 149 10.26 -29.11 -2.11
C GLU A 149 11.46 -28.69 -1.25
N ALA A 150 11.24 -28.26 -0.01
CA ALA A 150 12.29 -27.74 0.87
C ALA A 150 12.67 -28.75 1.97
N GLN A 151 13.96 -28.98 2.15
CA GLN A 151 14.45 -29.63 3.37
C GLN A 151 14.13 -28.72 4.57
N PRO A 152 13.61 -29.27 5.69
CA PRO A 152 13.37 -28.47 6.89
C PRO A 152 14.63 -27.76 7.32
N ALA A 153 14.50 -26.50 7.76
CA ALA A 153 15.60 -25.71 8.28
C ALA A 153 16.32 -26.56 9.33
N LYS A 154 17.62 -26.80 9.13
CA LYS A 154 18.45 -27.32 10.22
C LYS A 154 18.31 -26.34 11.37
N ALA A 155 17.97 -26.85 12.56
CA ALA A 155 18.03 -26.05 13.77
C ALA A 155 19.36 -25.28 13.78
N PRO A 156 19.36 -23.98 14.12
CA PRO A 156 20.59 -23.21 14.11
C PRO A 156 21.69 -23.96 14.86
N THR A 157 22.79 -24.23 14.17
CA THR A 157 23.92 -25.02 14.70
C THR A 157 24.66 -24.30 15.84
N SER A 158 24.36 -23.01 16.04
CA SER A 158 24.73 -22.24 17.23
C SER A 158 23.46 -21.67 17.86
N ARG A 159 23.27 -21.85 19.17
CA ARG A 159 22.25 -21.14 19.92
C ARG A 159 22.52 -19.63 19.79
N ALA A 160 21.45 -18.81 19.69
CA ALA A 160 21.57 -17.35 19.65
C ALA A 160 22.47 -16.79 20.78
N GLY A 161 22.65 -17.53 21.88
CA GLY A 161 23.54 -17.21 22.99
C GLY A 161 25.05 -17.28 22.72
N ASP A 162 25.49 -17.91 21.61
CA ASP A 162 26.92 -18.02 21.28
C ASP A 162 27.42 -16.85 20.41
N ARG A 163 26.54 -16.07 19.82
CA ARG A 163 26.84 -14.87 19.02
C ARG A 163 26.59 -13.60 19.83
N LYS A 164 27.45 -12.60 19.60
CA LYS A 164 27.39 -11.31 20.31
C LYS A 164 26.15 -10.47 19.86
N LYS A 165 25.63 -10.67 18.62
CA LYS A 165 24.54 -9.87 18.02
C LYS A 165 23.45 -10.76 17.46
N ILE A 166 22.20 -10.27 17.57
CA ILE A 166 21.02 -10.86 16.93
C ILE A 166 20.98 -10.38 15.47
N ARG A 167 20.78 -11.29 14.52
CA ARG A 167 20.68 -10.99 13.09
C ARG A 167 19.24 -10.80 12.69
N ILE A 168 18.90 -9.57 12.29
CA ILE A 168 17.56 -9.22 11.77
C ILE A 168 17.63 -9.08 10.26
N GLY A 169 16.81 -9.85 9.53
CA GLY A 169 16.64 -9.73 8.09
C GLY A 169 15.33 -9.00 7.75
N TYR A 170 15.40 -7.95 6.94
CA TYR A 170 14.24 -7.28 6.34
C TYR A 170 14.15 -7.66 4.87
N ILE A 171 12.98 -8.14 4.43
CA ILE A 171 12.76 -8.52 3.03
C ILE A 171 11.58 -7.76 2.43
N SER A 172 11.79 -7.17 1.23
CA SER A 172 10.72 -6.45 0.53
C SER A 172 11.04 -6.23 -0.96
N PRO A 173 10.02 -6.19 -1.84
CA PRO A 173 10.11 -5.66 -3.19
C PRO A 173 10.20 -4.13 -3.22
N ASP A 174 9.95 -3.48 -2.10
CA ASP A 174 9.75 -2.04 -1.97
C ASP A 174 10.94 -1.30 -1.32
N LEU A 175 12.12 -1.91 -1.28
CA LEU A 175 13.36 -1.25 -0.83
C LEU A 175 13.88 -0.26 -1.88
N ARG A 176 13.04 0.70 -2.24
CA ARG A 176 13.20 1.78 -3.21
C ARG A 176 12.30 2.95 -2.81
N LEU A 177 12.17 4.00 -3.64
CA LEU A 177 11.21 5.08 -3.38
C LEU A 177 9.78 4.52 -3.35
N HIS A 178 9.33 4.22 -2.15
CA HIS A 178 8.03 3.63 -1.84
C HIS A 178 7.59 4.02 -0.43
N SER A 179 6.29 3.96 -0.17
CA SER A 179 5.67 4.29 1.13
C SER A 179 6.32 3.57 2.32
N VAL A 180 6.70 2.31 2.18
CA VAL A 180 7.37 1.50 3.22
C VAL A 180 8.67 2.17 3.70
N CYS A 181 9.41 2.81 2.82
CA CYS A 181 10.73 3.36 3.15
C CYS A 181 10.67 4.59 4.06
N TYR A 182 9.58 5.37 4.04
CA TYR A 182 9.40 6.49 4.98
C TYR A 182 9.28 6.04 6.44
N PHE A 183 8.95 4.76 6.65
CA PHE A 183 8.82 4.13 7.97
C PHE A 183 10.02 3.25 8.31
N LEU A 184 10.63 2.58 7.32
CA LEU A 184 11.76 1.68 7.52
C LEU A 184 13.08 2.46 7.75
N ILE A 185 13.37 3.47 6.94
CA ILE A 185 14.62 4.24 7.01
C ILE A 185 14.86 4.82 8.42
N PRO A 186 13.89 5.47 9.08
CA PRO A 186 14.09 5.97 10.44
C PRO A 186 14.43 4.86 11.45
N LEU A 187 13.87 3.66 11.31
CA LEU A 187 14.23 2.52 12.14
C LEU A 187 15.67 2.06 11.85
N LEU A 188 16.05 1.86 10.58
CA LEU A 188 17.40 1.45 10.19
C LEU A 188 18.49 2.42 10.67
N GLN A 189 18.18 3.72 10.69
CA GLN A 189 19.09 4.78 11.19
C GLN A 189 19.31 4.73 12.70
N ASN A 190 18.42 4.07 13.45
CA ASN A 190 18.42 4.11 14.92
C ASN A 190 18.51 2.73 15.58
N HIS A 191 18.73 1.67 14.82
CA HIS A 191 19.05 0.34 15.39
C HIS A 191 20.30 0.37 16.26
N ASP A 192 20.23 -0.30 17.40
CA ASP A 192 21.39 -0.53 18.26
C ASP A 192 22.36 -1.53 17.61
N LYS A 193 23.37 -0.98 16.95
CA LYS A 193 24.37 -1.75 16.21
C LYS A 193 25.30 -2.60 17.11
N GLU A 194 25.28 -2.39 18.43
CA GLU A 194 26.00 -3.26 19.37
C GLU A 194 25.24 -4.57 19.65
N ARG A 195 23.90 -4.52 19.57
CA ARG A 195 23.01 -5.66 19.85
C ARG A 195 22.53 -6.37 18.59
N PHE A 196 22.39 -5.64 17.48
CA PHE A 196 21.78 -6.14 16.26
C PHE A 196 22.71 -6.01 15.05
N GLU A 197 22.66 -7.01 14.16
CA GLU A 197 23.27 -7.00 12.83
C GLU A 197 22.13 -7.04 11.80
N ILE A 198 22.07 -6.03 10.93
CA ILE A 198 20.94 -5.78 10.04
C ILE A 198 21.23 -6.25 8.61
N PHE A 199 20.40 -7.16 8.13
CA PHE A 199 20.41 -7.67 6.77
C PHE A 199 19.21 -7.12 6.00
N CYS A 200 19.41 -6.66 4.76
CA CYS A 200 18.34 -6.27 3.85
C CYS A 200 18.36 -7.17 2.61
N TYR A 201 17.24 -7.84 2.35
CA TYR A 201 17.01 -8.67 1.18
C TYR A 201 16.10 -7.90 0.21
N SER A 202 16.70 -7.35 -0.84
CA SER A 202 15.98 -6.51 -1.81
C SER A 202 15.48 -7.34 -2.99
N ASP A 203 14.17 -7.24 -3.23
CA ASP A 203 13.51 -7.76 -4.43
C ASP A 203 13.04 -6.61 -5.36
N ALA A 204 13.61 -5.42 -5.20
CA ALA A 204 13.22 -4.24 -5.94
C ALA A 204 13.55 -4.37 -7.44
N SER A 205 12.52 -4.25 -8.29
CA SER A 205 12.67 -4.32 -9.75
C SER A 205 13.43 -3.12 -10.34
N ASN A 206 13.24 -1.92 -9.76
CA ASN A 206 13.85 -0.68 -10.21
C ASN A 206 14.56 0.01 -9.03
N PRO A 207 15.81 -0.38 -8.71
CA PRO A 207 16.62 0.26 -7.67
C PRO A 207 16.86 1.75 -7.98
N ASP A 208 16.86 2.58 -6.94
CA ASP A 208 17.00 4.03 -7.02
C ASP A 208 17.91 4.60 -5.92
N GLN A 209 17.86 5.92 -5.73
CA GLN A 209 18.62 6.59 -4.68
C GLN A 209 18.20 6.12 -3.27
N THR A 210 16.92 5.88 -3.03
CA THR A 210 16.40 5.34 -1.76
C THR A 210 16.94 3.93 -1.52
N THR A 211 17.00 3.08 -2.55
CA THR A 211 17.67 1.77 -2.48
C THR A 211 19.12 1.90 -2.03
N SER A 212 19.84 2.87 -2.57
CA SER A 212 21.24 3.13 -2.23
C SER A 212 21.39 3.62 -0.78
N GLU A 213 20.43 4.41 -0.28
CA GLU A 213 20.40 4.84 1.12
C GLU A 213 20.17 3.66 2.06
N ILE A 214 19.15 2.83 1.81
CA ILE A 214 18.85 1.65 2.63
C ILE A 214 20.04 0.68 2.66
N ARG A 215 20.68 0.46 1.51
CA ARG A 215 21.89 -0.37 1.42
C ARG A 215 23.03 0.14 2.31
N ARG A 216 23.23 1.45 2.43
CA ARG A 216 24.25 2.04 3.31
C ARG A 216 23.90 1.91 4.79
N LEU A 217 22.61 1.85 5.14
CA LEU A 217 22.14 1.72 6.52
C LEU A 217 22.15 0.27 7.01
N SER A 218 22.11 -0.71 6.10
CA SER A 218 22.21 -2.14 6.42
C SER A 218 23.66 -2.57 6.62
N ASP A 219 23.89 -3.55 7.51
CA ASP A 219 25.22 -4.16 7.71
C ASP A 219 25.53 -5.14 6.59
N GLN A 220 24.50 -5.81 6.05
CA GLN A 220 24.58 -6.74 4.93
C GLN A 220 23.42 -6.47 3.93
N TRP A 221 23.74 -6.55 2.66
CA TRP A 221 22.78 -6.38 1.57
C TRP A 221 22.77 -7.59 0.64
N ARG A 222 21.57 -8.10 0.31
CA ARG A 222 21.38 -9.19 -0.64
C ARG A 222 20.38 -8.75 -1.72
N ASP A 223 20.80 -8.81 -2.98
CA ASP A 223 19.88 -8.70 -4.12
C ASP A 223 19.29 -10.10 -4.39
N VAL A 224 17.99 -10.22 -4.12
CA VAL A 224 17.23 -11.47 -4.28
C VAL A 224 16.26 -11.43 -5.46
N ARG A 225 16.28 -10.34 -6.24
CA ARG A 225 15.42 -10.14 -7.39
C ARG A 225 15.56 -11.28 -8.39
N GLY A 226 14.39 -11.82 -8.81
CA GLY A 226 14.31 -12.89 -9.79
C GLY A 226 14.80 -14.26 -9.29
N LYS A 227 15.24 -14.37 -8.02
CA LYS A 227 15.63 -15.66 -7.45
C LYS A 227 14.38 -16.43 -6.99
N PRO A 228 14.28 -17.73 -7.29
CA PRO A 228 13.22 -18.59 -6.74
C PRO A 228 13.24 -18.61 -5.20
N SER A 229 12.07 -18.81 -4.56
CA SER A 229 11.94 -18.87 -3.10
C SER A 229 12.87 -19.89 -2.44
N ALA A 230 13.11 -21.05 -3.05
CA ALA A 230 14.05 -22.07 -2.56
C ALA A 230 15.52 -21.58 -2.56
N GLN A 231 15.91 -20.72 -3.49
CA GLN A 231 17.25 -20.12 -3.51
C GLN A 231 17.39 -19.04 -2.44
N VAL A 232 16.38 -18.17 -2.28
CA VAL A 232 16.37 -17.12 -1.24
C VAL A 232 16.36 -17.75 0.15
N HIS A 233 15.59 -18.83 0.33
CA HIS A 233 15.59 -19.63 1.56
C HIS A 233 17.02 -20.06 1.96
N ARG A 234 17.80 -20.62 1.03
CA ARG A 234 19.20 -21.04 1.29
C ARG A 234 20.08 -19.86 1.67
N ILE A 235 19.97 -18.74 0.96
CA ILE A 235 20.75 -17.52 1.28
C ILE A 235 20.47 -17.06 2.71
N ILE A 236 19.19 -17.03 3.14
CA ILE A 236 18.81 -16.61 4.49
C ILE A 236 19.35 -17.58 5.54
N GLN A 237 19.35 -18.89 5.26
CA GLN A 237 19.94 -19.90 6.15
C GLN A 237 21.48 -19.78 6.25
N GLU A 238 22.16 -19.52 5.14
CA GLU A 238 23.61 -19.28 5.11
C GLU A 238 23.98 -18.01 5.88
N ASP A 239 23.16 -16.96 5.78
CA ASP A 239 23.31 -15.73 6.56
C ASP A 239 22.95 -15.92 8.05
N GLN A 240 22.40 -17.08 8.45
CA GLN A 240 22.02 -17.44 9.83
C GLN A 240 21.14 -16.35 10.48
N ILE A 241 20.07 -15.96 9.82
CA ILE A 241 19.13 -14.95 10.32
C ILE A 241 18.36 -15.51 11.51
N ASP A 242 18.33 -14.77 12.61
CA ASP A 242 17.57 -15.12 13.81
C ASP A 242 16.09 -14.70 13.65
N ILE A 243 15.84 -13.48 13.18
CA ILE A 243 14.52 -12.90 12.99
C ILE A 243 14.40 -12.39 11.55
N LEU A 244 13.48 -12.96 10.78
CA LEU A 244 13.15 -12.48 9.42
C LEU A 244 11.85 -11.68 9.45
N ILE A 245 11.88 -10.45 8.96
CA ILE A 245 10.73 -9.54 8.94
C ILE A 245 10.30 -9.28 7.50
N ASP A 246 9.08 -9.72 7.18
CA ASP A 246 8.38 -9.38 5.96
C ASP A 246 7.84 -7.93 6.02
N LEU A 247 8.09 -7.16 4.97
CA LEU A 247 7.59 -5.79 4.86
C LEU A 247 6.52 -5.61 3.77
N ALA A 248 6.03 -6.69 3.18
CA ALA A 248 5.08 -6.64 2.07
C ALA A 248 3.72 -7.26 2.41
N GLY A 249 3.68 -8.36 3.17
CA GLY A 249 2.44 -9.14 3.32
C GLY A 249 1.91 -9.61 1.96
N HIS A 250 0.62 -9.47 1.72
CA HIS A 250 -0.01 -9.82 0.44
C HIS A 250 -0.02 -8.69 -0.60
N THR A 251 0.83 -7.67 -0.45
CA THR A 251 0.99 -6.64 -1.50
C THR A 251 1.75 -7.18 -2.71
N MET A 252 1.73 -6.44 -3.81
CA MET A 252 2.36 -6.85 -5.06
C MET A 252 3.85 -7.12 -4.91
N GLY A 253 4.34 -8.22 -5.49
CA GLY A 253 5.74 -8.62 -5.43
C GLY A 253 6.15 -9.26 -4.10
N ASN A 254 5.20 -9.68 -3.27
CA ASN A 254 5.45 -10.33 -1.99
C ASN A 254 6.20 -11.67 -2.13
N ARG A 255 6.71 -12.13 -0.99
CA ARG A 255 7.42 -13.42 -0.86
C ARG A 255 6.75 -14.37 0.14
N MET A 256 5.41 -14.39 0.20
CA MET A 256 4.68 -15.23 1.17
C MET A 256 4.98 -16.73 1.00
N GLU A 257 5.24 -17.21 -0.22
CA GLU A 257 5.70 -18.59 -0.44
C GLU A 257 7.04 -18.89 0.26
N LEU A 258 7.97 -17.92 0.30
CA LEU A 258 9.24 -18.04 1.02
C LEU A 258 9.00 -18.17 2.53
N PHE A 259 8.08 -17.39 3.10
CA PHE A 259 7.71 -17.47 4.52
C PHE A 259 7.05 -18.83 4.85
N GLY A 260 6.37 -19.43 3.90
CA GLY A 260 5.87 -20.83 4.00
C GLY A 260 6.97 -21.86 4.21
N LEU A 261 8.19 -21.61 3.69
CA LEU A 261 9.38 -22.47 3.85
C LEU A 261 10.08 -22.34 5.20
N LYS A 262 9.73 -21.35 6.01
CA LYS A 262 10.33 -21.09 7.34
C LYS A 262 11.87 -20.94 7.30
N PRO A 263 12.47 -19.99 6.53
CA PRO A 263 13.93 -19.85 6.42
C PRO A 263 14.64 -19.35 7.69
N ALA A 264 13.93 -18.73 8.64
CA ALA A 264 14.48 -18.24 9.90
C ALA A 264 13.73 -18.83 11.10
N ALA A 265 14.39 -18.86 12.27
CA ALA A 265 13.84 -19.39 13.51
C ALA A 265 12.58 -18.61 13.93
N ILE A 266 12.63 -17.27 13.86
CA ILE A 266 11.51 -16.37 14.13
C ILE A 266 11.18 -15.63 12.84
N GLN A 267 9.90 -15.59 12.49
CA GLN A 267 9.38 -14.84 11.36
C GLN A 267 8.29 -13.88 11.81
N ALA A 268 8.36 -12.64 11.34
CA ALA A 268 7.38 -11.62 11.63
C ALA A 268 6.91 -10.91 10.35
N SER A 269 5.68 -10.39 10.35
CA SER A 269 5.20 -9.47 9.32
C SER A 269 4.95 -8.11 9.93
N TRP A 270 5.40 -7.06 9.24
CA TRP A 270 5.31 -5.67 9.69
C TRP A 270 5.09 -4.72 8.53
N LEU A 271 4.38 -3.63 8.76
CA LEU A 271 4.33 -2.40 8.00
C LEU A 271 3.54 -2.45 6.67
N GLY A 272 3.96 -3.22 5.66
CA GLY A 272 3.42 -3.10 4.29
C GLY A 272 1.98 -3.54 4.12
N TYR A 273 1.47 -4.40 5.02
CA TYR A 273 0.12 -4.93 4.97
C TYR A 273 -0.48 -5.02 6.38
N PRO A 274 -1.64 -4.41 6.63
CA PRO A 274 -2.20 -4.36 7.99
C PRO A 274 -2.86 -5.68 8.45
N GLU A 275 -3.33 -6.52 7.51
CA GLU A 275 -4.01 -7.77 7.84
C GLU A 275 -3.03 -8.92 8.18
N THR A 276 -3.56 -10.07 8.59
CA THR A 276 -2.80 -11.32 8.80
C THR A 276 -2.14 -11.79 7.50
N THR A 277 -1.08 -12.58 7.59
CA THR A 277 -0.52 -13.30 6.43
C THR A 277 -1.31 -14.59 6.12
N GLY A 278 -2.05 -15.12 7.11
CA GLY A 278 -2.71 -16.43 7.04
C GLY A 278 -1.75 -17.62 7.19
N LEU A 279 -0.44 -17.38 7.29
CA LEU A 279 0.59 -18.40 7.33
C LEU A 279 0.90 -18.84 8.78
N PRO A 280 0.72 -20.11 9.14
CA PRO A 280 1.09 -20.62 10.47
C PRO A 280 2.60 -20.65 10.72
N THR A 281 3.41 -20.48 9.68
CA THR A 281 4.87 -20.40 9.74
C THR A 281 5.39 -19.00 10.09
N VAL A 282 4.56 -17.96 10.03
CA VAL A 282 4.85 -16.62 10.53
C VAL A 282 4.46 -16.55 11.99
N ASP A 283 5.43 -16.31 12.87
CA ASP A 283 5.22 -16.39 14.33
C ASP A 283 4.52 -15.14 14.87
N TYR A 284 4.86 -13.96 14.31
CA TYR A 284 4.39 -12.68 14.85
C TYR A 284 3.87 -11.74 13.76
N LYS A 285 2.78 -11.02 14.11
CA LYS A 285 2.36 -9.79 13.46
C LYS A 285 2.73 -8.62 14.36
N ILE A 286 3.60 -7.71 13.89
CA ILE A 286 3.98 -6.50 14.62
C ILE A 286 2.90 -5.45 14.39
N ALA A 287 2.23 -5.02 15.44
CA ALA A 287 1.11 -4.08 15.42
C ALA A 287 0.99 -3.34 16.76
N ASP A 288 -0.16 -2.72 17.02
CA ASP A 288 -0.50 -2.14 18.31
C ASP A 288 -1.90 -2.61 18.79
N ARG A 289 -2.29 -2.15 19.98
CA ARG A 289 -3.58 -2.52 20.60
C ARG A 289 -4.80 -1.93 19.91
N ILE A 290 -4.65 -0.87 19.12
CA ILE A 290 -5.75 -0.24 18.38
C ILE A 290 -6.07 -1.07 17.15
N VAL A 291 -5.04 -1.41 16.36
CA VAL A 291 -5.21 -2.19 15.13
C VAL A 291 -5.57 -3.65 15.44
N TYR A 292 -4.93 -4.24 16.47
CA TYR A 292 -5.21 -5.59 16.95
C TYR A 292 -5.54 -5.58 18.46
N PRO A 293 -6.80 -5.35 18.86
CA PRO A 293 -7.22 -5.43 20.25
C PRO A 293 -7.04 -6.84 20.83
N GLU A 294 -6.65 -6.95 22.11
CA GLU A 294 -6.40 -8.24 22.80
C GLU A 294 -7.62 -9.18 22.78
N ARG A 295 -8.85 -8.61 22.84
CA ARG A 295 -10.11 -9.39 22.75
C ARG A 295 -10.26 -10.20 21.45
N GLU A 296 -9.41 -9.97 20.47
CA GLU A 296 -9.44 -10.62 19.13
C GLU A 296 -8.30 -11.63 18.94
N ASP A 297 -7.44 -11.83 19.94
CA ASP A 297 -6.31 -12.76 19.86
C ASP A 297 -6.77 -14.18 19.52
N GLY A 298 -6.05 -14.79 18.57
CA GLY A 298 -6.30 -16.15 18.09
C GLY A 298 -7.58 -16.35 17.27
N LYS A 299 -8.36 -15.27 16.99
CA LYS A 299 -9.63 -15.43 16.26
C LYS A 299 -9.48 -15.32 14.74
N TYR A 300 -8.71 -14.36 14.27
CA TYR A 300 -8.64 -13.97 12.85
C TYR A 300 -7.20 -13.68 12.40
N SER A 301 -6.23 -14.34 13.01
CA SER A 301 -4.81 -14.22 12.71
C SER A 301 -4.14 -15.57 12.94
N SER A 302 -3.22 -15.96 12.07
CA SER A 302 -2.35 -17.13 12.26
C SER A 302 -1.19 -16.81 13.19
N GLU A 303 -0.81 -15.54 13.25
CA GLU A 303 0.32 -15.03 14.01
C GLU A 303 -0.11 -14.65 15.44
N ARG A 304 0.83 -14.72 16.37
CA ARG A 304 0.74 -13.99 17.65
C ARG A 304 0.96 -12.51 17.39
N ILE A 305 0.25 -11.64 18.10
CA ILE A 305 0.38 -10.19 17.91
C ILE A 305 1.47 -9.65 18.84
N LEU A 306 2.54 -9.16 18.25
CA LEU A 306 3.60 -8.42 18.95
C LEU A 306 3.20 -6.94 19.00
N ARG A 307 2.65 -6.51 20.16
CA ARG A 307 2.08 -5.17 20.31
C ARG A 307 3.10 -4.17 20.80
N LEU A 308 3.37 -3.17 19.98
CA LEU A 308 4.15 -2.01 20.40
C LEU A 308 3.27 -1.07 21.25
N PRO A 309 3.81 -0.47 22.32
CA PRO A 309 2.99 0.24 23.31
C PRO A 309 2.41 1.57 22.80
N ASN A 310 3.10 2.26 21.90
CA ASN A 310 2.78 3.63 21.48
C ASN A 310 2.54 3.77 19.97
N GLY A 311 2.04 2.72 19.32
CA GLY A 311 1.86 2.63 17.87
C GLY A 311 2.99 1.85 17.20
N TYR A 312 2.70 1.31 16.02
CA TYR A 312 3.63 0.43 15.29
C TYR A 312 4.21 1.07 14.02
N HIS A 313 4.03 2.38 13.88
CA HIS A 313 4.60 3.17 12.80
C HIS A 313 5.62 4.17 13.33
N CYS A 314 6.65 4.45 12.55
CA CYS A 314 7.58 5.55 12.76
C CYS A 314 7.80 6.25 11.44
N TYR A 315 7.27 7.45 11.28
CA TYR A 315 7.35 8.19 10.02
C TYR A 315 8.39 9.30 10.11
N LYS A 316 9.21 9.39 9.08
CA LYS A 316 10.13 10.51 8.89
C LYS A 316 9.85 11.18 7.54
N ALA A 317 9.46 12.43 7.59
CA ALA A 317 9.25 13.20 6.37
C ALA A 317 10.57 13.38 5.59
N PRO A 318 10.51 13.44 4.24
CA PRO A 318 11.71 13.66 3.43
C PRO A 318 12.33 15.03 3.74
N PRO A 319 13.66 15.19 3.56
CA PRO A 319 14.32 16.49 3.73
C PRO A 319 13.78 17.50 2.71
N GLY A 320 13.74 18.77 3.11
CA GLY A 320 13.25 19.85 2.24
C GLY A 320 11.73 19.99 2.20
N CYS A 321 10.99 19.34 3.12
CA CYS A 321 9.55 19.56 3.26
C CYS A 321 9.22 21.04 3.38
N PRO A 322 8.14 21.52 2.72
CA PRO A 322 7.68 22.88 2.86
C PRO A 322 7.29 23.23 4.30
N ASP A 323 7.30 24.53 4.61
CA ASP A 323 6.73 25.03 5.86
C ASP A 323 5.22 24.84 5.90
N ILE A 324 4.67 24.80 7.13
CA ILE A 324 3.23 24.76 7.34
C ILE A 324 2.65 26.11 6.91
N SER A 325 1.62 26.07 6.05
CA SER A 325 0.88 27.26 5.62
C SER A 325 -0.24 27.62 6.60
N ASP A 326 -0.72 28.85 6.53
CA ASP A 326 -2.02 29.20 7.13
C ASP A 326 -3.15 28.33 6.60
N LEU A 327 -4.30 28.33 7.29
CA LEU A 327 -5.52 27.66 6.82
C LEU A 327 -5.96 28.24 5.47
N PRO A 328 -6.21 27.41 4.44
CA PRO A 328 -6.81 27.85 3.18
C PRO A 328 -8.11 28.61 3.35
N PHE A 329 -8.92 28.25 4.35
CA PHE A 329 -10.16 28.97 4.70
C PHE A 329 -9.98 30.48 4.82
N LYS A 330 -8.84 30.97 5.40
CA LYS A 330 -8.59 32.43 5.57
C LYS A 330 -8.57 33.20 4.25
N HIS A 331 -8.23 32.53 3.15
CA HIS A 331 -8.14 33.12 1.82
C HIS A 331 -9.35 32.76 0.95
N ASN A 332 -9.88 31.55 1.12
CA ASN A 332 -10.95 31.02 0.27
C ASN A 332 -12.34 31.41 0.76
N GLY A 333 -12.52 31.65 2.08
CA GLY A 333 -13.82 31.91 2.70
C GLY A 333 -14.72 30.66 2.83
N TYR A 334 -14.20 29.48 2.52
CA TYR A 334 -14.88 28.19 2.67
C TYR A 334 -13.90 27.10 3.10
N ILE A 335 -14.42 26.08 3.81
CA ILE A 335 -13.63 24.91 4.20
C ILE A 335 -13.31 24.05 2.97
N THR A 336 -12.04 23.66 2.85
CA THR A 336 -11.60 22.65 1.89
C THR A 336 -11.29 21.35 2.63
N PHE A 337 -12.16 20.37 2.45
CA PHE A 337 -11.85 18.98 2.78
C PHE A 337 -10.97 18.37 1.70
N GLY A 338 -10.13 17.38 2.06
CA GLY A 338 -9.29 16.75 1.03
C GLY A 338 -8.84 15.34 1.34
N SER A 339 -8.49 14.60 0.28
CA SER A 339 -7.86 13.29 0.39
C SER A 339 -6.92 13.03 -0.79
N PHE A 340 -5.72 12.54 -0.48
CA PHE A 340 -4.71 12.13 -1.47
C PHE A 340 -4.52 10.61 -1.49
N SER A 341 -5.50 9.89 -0.97
CA SER A 341 -5.54 8.42 -0.99
C SER A 341 -5.74 7.87 -2.41
N SER A 342 -5.29 6.63 -2.62
CA SER A 342 -5.56 5.90 -3.86
C SER A 342 -7.06 5.79 -4.13
N LEU A 343 -7.48 5.96 -5.38
CA LEU A 343 -8.88 5.83 -5.78
C LEU A 343 -9.46 4.43 -5.54
N ALA A 344 -8.64 3.39 -5.49
CA ALA A 344 -9.09 2.05 -5.10
C ALA A 344 -9.68 2.01 -3.68
N LYS A 345 -9.31 2.94 -2.80
CA LYS A 345 -9.86 3.08 -1.45
C LYS A 345 -11.11 3.97 -1.39
N LEU A 346 -11.44 4.67 -2.47
CA LEU A 346 -12.58 5.55 -2.55
C LEU A 346 -13.81 4.79 -3.05
N THR A 347 -14.37 3.99 -2.16
CA THR A 347 -15.52 3.13 -2.41
C THR A 347 -16.84 3.93 -2.48
N PRO A 348 -17.95 3.32 -2.98
CA PRO A 348 -19.26 3.95 -2.90
C PRO A 348 -19.67 4.37 -1.48
N ALA A 349 -19.37 3.57 -0.46
CA ALA A 349 -19.64 3.92 0.94
C ALA A 349 -18.83 5.15 1.38
N THR A 350 -17.54 5.23 1.02
CA THR A 350 -16.70 6.41 1.30
C THR A 350 -17.24 7.66 0.61
N VAL A 351 -17.66 7.57 -0.66
CA VAL A 351 -18.27 8.69 -1.39
C VAL A 351 -19.57 9.15 -0.72
N GLY A 352 -20.42 8.20 -0.29
CA GLY A 352 -21.63 8.49 0.47
C GLY A 352 -21.32 9.23 1.77
N LEU A 353 -20.38 8.71 2.57
CA LEU A 353 -19.96 9.28 3.84
C LEU A 353 -19.43 10.72 3.68
N TRP A 354 -18.54 10.96 2.70
CA TRP A 354 -18.00 12.30 2.45
C TRP A 354 -19.05 13.25 1.88
N SER A 355 -20.01 12.72 1.12
CA SER A 355 -21.15 13.51 0.64
C SER A 355 -22.01 14.03 1.80
N GLU A 356 -22.22 13.23 2.84
CA GLU A 356 -22.93 13.68 4.05
C GLU A 356 -22.13 14.77 4.80
N VAL A 357 -20.80 14.66 4.90
CA VAL A 357 -19.95 15.73 5.43
C VAL A 357 -20.16 17.03 4.64
N LEU A 358 -20.10 16.96 3.31
CA LEU A 358 -20.27 18.12 2.45
C LEU A 358 -21.66 18.75 2.59
N LYS A 359 -22.72 17.98 2.76
CA LYS A 359 -24.08 18.48 3.00
C LYS A 359 -24.21 19.20 4.35
N GLN A 360 -23.56 18.63 5.40
CA GLN A 360 -23.59 19.20 6.76
C GLN A 360 -22.70 20.43 6.93
N VAL A 361 -21.75 20.66 6.01
CA VAL A 361 -20.88 21.84 5.97
C VAL A 361 -21.14 22.57 4.63
N PRO A 362 -22.17 23.44 4.58
CA PRO A 362 -22.50 24.20 3.38
C PRO A 362 -21.30 24.98 2.86
N ASP A 363 -21.23 25.21 1.55
CA ASP A 363 -20.16 25.92 0.83
C ASP A 363 -18.78 25.25 0.88
N SER A 364 -18.55 24.21 1.70
CA SER A 364 -17.30 23.47 1.70
C SER A 364 -17.03 22.81 0.35
N ARG A 365 -15.75 22.56 0.05
CA ARG A 365 -15.31 21.88 -1.17
C ARG A 365 -14.49 20.63 -0.83
N LEU A 366 -14.43 19.70 -1.77
CA LEU A 366 -13.61 18.50 -1.66
C LEU A 366 -12.51 18.53 -2.72
N LEU A 367 -11.26 18.41 -2.28
CA LEU A 367 -10.08 18.27 -3.11
C LEU A 367 -9.64 16.80 -3.11
N LEU A 368 -9.67 16.15 -4.27
CA LEU A 368 -9.12 14.81 -4.48
C LEU A 368 -7.91 14.88 -5.38
N LYS A 369 -6.84 14.17 -5.01
CA LYS A 369 -5.62 14.10 -5.83
C LYS A 369 -5.17 12.65 -6.00
N ALA A 370 -5.23 12.14 -7.24
CA ALA A 370 -4.79 10.80 -7.58
C ALA A 370 -4.29 10.75 -9.03
N ARG A 371 -3.35 9.83 -9.34
CA ARG A 371 -2.81 9.72 -10.70
C ARG A 371 -3.86 9.32 -11.75
N GLN A 372 -4.80 8.47 -11.37
CA GLN A 372 -5.85 7.97 -12.25
C GLN A 372 -6.85 9.07 -12.68
N LEU A 373 -6.86 10.22 -11.98
CA LEU A 373 -7.65 11.38 -12.38
C LEU A 373 -7.12 12.08 -13.65
N ALA A 374 -6.00 11.62 -14.21
CA ALA A 374 -5.58 11.99 -15.56
C ALA A 374 -6.53 11.46 -16.64
N ASP A 375 -7.17 10.30 -16.41
CA ASP A 375 -8.19 9.73 -17.29
C ASP A 375 -9.55 10.42 -17.07
N THR A 376 -10.11 10.98 -18.15
CA THR A 376 -11.36 11.75 -18.09
C THR A 376 -12.54 10.88 -17.68
N THR A 377 -12.61 9.64 -18.15
CA THR A 377 -13.71 8.71 -17.83
C THR A 377 -13.69 8.34 -16.35
N VAL A 378 -12.50 8.11 -15.78
CA VAL A 378 -12.35 7.88 -14.33
C VAL A 378 -12.77 9.11 -13.55
N ARG A 379 -12.37 10.30 -13.98
CA ARG A 379 -12.80 11.57 -13.37
C ARG A 379 -14.30 11.74 -13.40
N ASP A 380 -14.94 11.49 -14.55
CA ASP A 380 -16.38 11.63 -14.74
C ASP A 380 -17.16 10.59 -13.91
N ARG A 381 -16.63 9.38 -13.75
CA ARG A 381 -17.19 8.37 -12.85
C ARG A 381 -17.31 8.90 -11.41
N TYR A 382 -16.23 9.45 -10.83
CA TYR A 382 -16.28 9.98 -9.47
C TYR A 382 -17.19 11.22 -9.37
N CYS A 383 -17.20 12.10 -10.36
CA CYS A 383 -18.15 13.21 -10.42
C CYS A 383 -19.60 12.70 -10.39
N SER A 384 -19.88 11.65 -11.15
CA SER A 384 -21.23 11.04 -11.21
C SER A 384 -21.62 10.37 -9.89
N MET A 385 -20.67 9.70 -9.20
CA MET A 385 -20.92 9.11 -7.88
C MET A 385 -21.29 10.18 -6.84
N PHE A 386 -20.55 11.29 -6.79
CA PHE A 386 -20.88 12.42 -5.91
C PHE A 386 -22.19 13.12 -6.31
N ALA A 387 -22.45 13.28 -7.60
CA ALA A 387 -23.71 13.85 -8.10
C ALA A 387 -24.92 12.98 -7.71
N ALA A 388 -24.80 11.65 -7.78
CA ALA A 388 -25.82 10.72 -7.30
C ALA A 388 -26.12 10.87 -5.80
N CYS A 389 -25.11 11.30 -5.02
CA CYS A 389 -25.26 11.65 -3.61
C CYS A 389 -25.69 13.12 -3.40
N GLY A 390 -26.02 13.89 -4.45
CA GLY A 390 -26.49 15.26 -4.35
C GLY A 390 -25.40 16.33 -4.24
N ILE A 391 -24.13 16.00 -4.53
CA ILE A 391 -23.02 16.95 -4.50
C ILE A 391 -22.70 17.43 -5.93
N PRO A 392 -22.88 18.73 -6.23
CA PRO A 392 -22.63 19.25 -7.57
C PRO A 392 -21.13 19.27 -7.91
N ARG A 393 -20.81 19.15 -9.20
CA ARG A 393 -19.43 19.16 -9.71
C ARG A 393 -18.63 20.39 -9.26
N SER A 394 -19.27 21.53 -9.08
CA SER A 394 -18.65 22.78 -8.63
C SER A 394 -18.05 22.72 -7.23
N ARG A 395 -18.44 21.74 -6.42
CA ARG A 395 -17.88 21.51 -5.08
C ARG A 395 -16.71 20.52 -5.07
N LEU A 396 -16.36 19.95 -6.23
CA LEU A 396 -15.29 18.96 -6.39
C LEU A 396 -14.12 19.57 -7.16
N ARG A 397 -12.95 19.51 -6.58
CA ARG A 397 -11.67 19.79 -7.24
C ARG A 397 -10.90 18.48 -7.37
N LEU A 398 -10.67 18.05 -8.62
CA LEU A 398 -10.04 16.78 -8.95
C LEU A 398 -8.70 17.04 -9.61
N GLU A 399 -7.61 16.68 -8.93
CA GLU A 399 -6.25 16.97 -9.35
C GLU A 399 -5.49 15.69 -9.69
N VAL A 400 -4.62 15.77 -10.68
CA VAL A 400 -3.71 14.68 -11.00
C VAL A 400 -2.56 14.65 -9.99
N ALA A 401 -2.17 13.47 -9.54
CA ALA A 401 -1.05 13.34 -8.61
C ALA A 401 0.25 13.83 -9.25
N ILE A 402 1.04 14.54 -8.45
CA ILE A 402 2.35 15.05 -8.79
C ILE A 402 3.38 13.99 -8.41
N ALA A 403 4.32 13.71 -9.30
CA ALA A 403 5.35 12.68 -9.07
C ALA A 403 6.46 13.16 -8.14
N GLU A 404 6.75 14.47 -8.12
CA GLU A 404 7.79 15.06 -7.28
C GLU A 404 7.28 15.18 -5.83
N THR A 405 8.03 14.59 -4.89
CA THR A 405 7.58 14.40 -3.50
C THR A 405 7.40 15.75 -2.76
N ILE A 406 8.27 16.72 -2.95
CA ILE A 406 8.20 18.00 -2.25
C ILE A 406 7.02 18.83 -2.76
N GLU A 407 6.77 18.84 -4.07
CA GLU A 407 5.59 19.47 -4.64
C GLU A 407 4.31 18.77 -4.17
N HIS A 408 4.33 17.42 -4.09
CA HIS A 408 3.22 16.64 -3.54
C HIS A 408 2.88 17.09 -2.12
N LEU A 409 3.88 17.21 -1.24
CA LEU A 409 3.69 17.66 0.13
C LEU A 409 3.22 19.12 0.19
N GLY A 410 3.74 19.99 -0.68
CA GLY A 410 3.28 21.37 -0.79
C GLY A 410 1.79 21.52 -1.10
N PHE A 411 1.18 20.51 -1.71
CA PHE A 411 -0.26 20.52 -2.04
C PHE A 411 -1.18 20.43 -0.81
N TYR A 412 -0.69 19.96 0.34
CA TYR A 412 -1.46 19.95 1.59
C TYR A 412 -1.83 21.35 2.10
N ARG A 413 -1.17 22.41 1.61
CA ARG A 413 -1.56 23.80 1.87
C ARG A 413 -2.97 24.17 1.35
N GLU A 414 -3.52 23.37 0.44
CA GLU A 414 -4.84 23.58 -0.18
C GLU A 414 -5.99 22.93 0.63
N ILE A 415 -5.67 22.24 1.73
CA ILE A 415 -6.62 21.46 2.53
C ILE A 415 -6.66 22.02 3.96
N ASP A 416 -7.87 22.23 4.51
CA ASP A 416 -8.08 22.57 5.91
C ASP A 416 -8.16 21.32 6.79
N ILE A 417 -8.94 20.32 6.38
CA ILE A 417 -9.18 19.05 7.08
C ILE A 417 -9.10 17.90 6.09
N ALA A 418 -8.34 16.87 6.40
CA ALA A 418 -8.33 15.66 5.58
C ALA A 418 -9.49 14.74 5.96
N LEU A 419 -10.07 14.04 4.95
CA LEU A 419 -11.03 12.97 5.15
C LEU A 419 -10.35 11.64 4.83
N ASP A 420 -10.28 10.75 5.81
CA ASP A 420 -9.70 9.43 5.62
C ASP A 420 -10.66 8.49 4.92
N THR A 421 -10.13 7.56 4.14
CA THR A 421 -10.89 6.55 3.41
C THR A 421 -11.32 5.40 4.34
N TYR A 422 -12.46 4.78 4.00
CA TYR A 422 -13.00 3.62 4.71
C TYR A 422 -13.54 2.60 3.68
N PRO A 423 -13.43 1.28 3.88
CA PRO A 423 -12.90 0.58 5.07
C PRO A 423 -11.37 0.50 5.15
N TYR A 424 -10.62 0.92 4.16
CA TYR A 424 -9.16 0.90 4.16
C TYR A 424 -8.59 2.29 4.38
N ASN A 425 -8.09 2.55 5.58
CA ASN A 425 -7.53 3.86 5.94
C ASN A 425 -6.25 4.21 5.16
N GLY A 426 -5.92 5.49 5.12
CA GLY A 426 -4.61 5.98 4.75
C GLY A 426 -3.56 5.62 5.80
N THR A 427 -2.30 5.52 5.38
CA THR A 427 -1.15 5.43 6.30
C THR A 427 -0.18 6.56 5.97
N THR A 428 0.55 6.44 4.86
CA THR A 428 1.52 7.47 4.44
C THR A 428 0.86 8.82 4.22
N THR A 429 -0.26 8.86 3.50
CA THR A 429 -0.99 10.11 3.22
C THR A 429 -1.52 10.80 4.48
N LEU A 430 -1.90 10.04 5.52
CA LEU A 430 -2.27 10.62 6.81
C LEU A 430 -1.04 11.18 7.54
N CYS A 431 0.08 10.45 7.55
CA CYS A 431 1.33 10.94 8.14
C CYS A 431 1.83 12.20 7.43
N GLU A 432 1.76 12.25 6.11
CA GLU A 432 2.08 13.43 5.29
C GLU A 432 1.18 14.62 5.64
N GLY A 433 -0.15 14.40 5.68
CA GLY A 433 -1.12 15.43 6.08
C GLY A 433 -0.83 15.97 7.47
N LEU A 434 -0.67 15.08 8.47
CA LEU A 434 -0.35 15.44 9.85
C LEU A 434 0.97 16.23 9.94
N TRP A 435 2.01 15.81 9.21
CA TRP A 435 3.28 16.51 9.15
C TRP A 435 3.15 17.91 8.52
N MET A 436 2.27 18.04 7.52
CA MET A 436 1.99 19.30 6.83
C MET A 436 0.92 20.14 7.53
N GLY A 437 0.52 19.78 8.75
CA GLY A 437 -0.41 20.56 9.56
C GLY A 437 -1.89 20.32 9.21
N VAL A 438 -2.21 19.27 8.45
CA VAL A 438 -3.60 18.93 8.07
C VAL A 438 -4.11 17.78 8.92
N PRO A 439 -5.00 18.05 9.90
CA PRO A 439 -5.58 17.00 10.73
C PRO A 439 -6.61 16.17 9.94
N PRO A 440 -6.59 14.83 10.03
CA PRO A 440 -7.59 13.99 9.41
C PRO A 440 -8.73 13.64 10.36
N VAL A 441 -9.95 13.55 9.83
CA VAL A 441 -11.02 12.76 10.46
C VAL A 441 -10.91 11.34 9.94
N SER A 442 -10.83 10.35 10.84
CA SER A 442 -10.72 8.92 10.48
C SER A 442 -11.79 8.09 11.17
N MET A 443 -12.24 7.02 10.53
CA MET A 443 -13.22 6.10 11.10
C MET A 443 -12.56 4.77 11.45
N CYS A 444 -12.74 4.34 12.71
CA CYS A 444 -12.27 3.06 13.23
C CYS A 444 -13.32 1.98 12.98
N GLY A 445 -12.96 0.95 12.22
CA GLY A 445 -13.88 -0.12 11.81
C GLY A 445 -13.49 -1.51 12.34
N PRO A 446 -14.15 -2.56 11.80
CA PRO A 446 -13.99 -3.92 12.33
C PRO A 446 -12.70 -4.62 11.88
N VAL A 447 -12.05 -4.18 10.81
CA VAL A 447 -10.86 -4.84 10.25
C VAL A 447 -9.58 -4.04 10.54
N PRO A 448 -8.39 -4.67 10.63
CA PRO A 448 -7.14 -3.97 10.86
C PRO A 448 -6.89 -2.79 9.92
N ALA A 449 -7.17 -2.94 8.64
CA ALA A 449 -7.02 -1.87 7.64
C ALA A 449 -7.86 -0.62 7.95
N SER A 450 -9.01 -0.77 8.63
CA SER A 450 -9.89 0.33 9.04
C SER A 450 -9.56 0.92 10.41
N ARG A 451 -8.45 0.53 11.02
CA ARG A 451 -8.00 0.99 12.35
C ARG A 451 -6.66 1.72 12.31
N VAL A 452 -6.01 1.73 11.15
CA VAL A 452 -4.70 2.37 10.99
C VAL A 452 -4.76 3.86 11.27
N GLY A 453 -5.76 4.56 10.75
CA GLY A 453 -5.97 5.98 11.01
C GLY A 453 -6.19 6.28 12.49
N ALA A 454 -6.99 5.46 13.17
CA ALA A 454 -7.19 5.56 14.62
C ALA A 454 -5.87 5.34 15.39
N SER A 455 -5.06 4.36 15.01
CA SER A 455 -3.73 4.11 15.61
C SER A 455 -2.81 5.33 15.49
N LEU A 456 -2.72 5.93 14.31
CA LEU A 456 -1.92 7.12 14.07
C LEU A 456 -2.39 8.30 14.91
N LEU A 457 -3.70 8.54 14.98
CA LEU A 457 -4.29 9.63 15.76
C LEU A 457 -4.13 9.42 17.28
N HIS A 458 -4.27 8.19 17.77
CA HIS A 458 -4.00 7.86 19.18
C HIS A 458 -2.53 8.14 19.55
N SER A 459 -1.57 7.82 18.65
CA SER A 459 -0.15 8.10 18.88
C SER A 459 0.14 9.60 19.07
N LEU A 460 -0.74 10.46 18.54
CA LEU A 460 -0.67 11.92 18.64
C LEU A 460 -1.58 12.50 19.73
N GLY A 461 -2.32 11.67 20.47
CA GLY A 461 -3.31 12.14 21.46
C GLY A 461 -4.50 12.88 20.81
N MET A 462 -4.84 12.55 19.55
CA MET A 462 -5.94 13.16 18.77
C MET A 462 -7.15 12.22 18.70
N VAL A 463 -7.54 11.63 19.83
CA VAL A 463 -8.64 10.66 19.89
C VAL A 463 -10.00 11.25 19.52
N ASP A 464 -10.17 12.55 19.69
CA ASP A 464 -11.37 13.32 19.35
C ASP A 464 -11.52 13.59 17.82
N TRP A 465 -10.62 13.06 17.02
CA TRP A 465 -10.66 13.04 15.54
C TRP A 465 -10.97 11.65 15.00
N VAL A 466 -11.24 10.67 15.89
CA VAL A 466 -11.56 9.29 15.53
C VAL A 466 -13.05 9.05 15.75
N ALA A 467 -13.74 8.60 14.72
CA ALA A 467 -15.13 8.17 14.75
C ALA A 467 -15.23 6.64 14.84
N GLU A 468 -16.27 6.12 15.50
CA GLU A 468 -16.63 4.70 15.50
C GLU A 468 -17.82 4.40 14.59
N THR A 469 -18.58 5.43 14.20
CA THR A 469 -19.74 5.32 13.30
C THR A 469 -19.70 6.38 12.18
N PRO A 470 -20.42 6.16 11.06
CA PRO A 470 -20.58 7.16 10.01
C PRO A 470 -21.14 8.50 10.52
N GLU A 471 -22.12 8.45 11.45
CA GLU A 471 -22.74 9.62 12.03
C GLU A 471 -21.75 10.45 12.86
N GLU A 472 -20.92 9.77 13.66
CA GLU A 472 -19.81 10.41 14.40
C GLU A 472 -18.79 11.03 13.48
N PHE A 473 -18.40 10.35 12.38
CA PHE A 473 -17.48 10.90 11.39
C PHE A 473 -17.98 12.24 10.83
N VAL A 474 -19.25 12.29 10.45
CA VAL A 474 -19.90 13.51 9.94
C VAL A 474 -19.95 14.58 11.03
N ALA A 475 -20.33 14.21 12.25
CA ALA A 475 -20.42 15.13 13.38
C ALA A 475 -19.05 15.74 13.76
N ILE A 476 -17.99 14.93 13.78
CA ILE A 476 -16.61 15.39 14.02
C ILE A 476 -16.19 16.35 12.92
N ALA A 477 -16.30 15.97 11.64
CA ALA A 477 -15.93 16.82 10.51
C ALA A 477 -16.65 18.18 10.57
N LYS A 478 -17.95 18.18 10.86
CA LYS A 478 -18.76 19.39 11.04
C LYS A 478 -18.27 20.24 12.20
N SER A 479 -18.12 19.65 13.39
CA SER A 479 -17.68 20.37 14.59
C SER A 479 -16.30 21.00 14.41
N LYS A 480 -15.33 20.22 13.89
CA LYS A 480 -13.96 20.69 13.64
C LYS A 480 -13.89 21.80 12.57
N SER A 481 -14.80 21.77 11.59
CA SER A 481 -14.89 22.80 10.57
C SER A 481 -15.53 24.11 11.04
N GLN A 482 -16.09 24.16 12.24
CA GLN A 482 -16.70 25.36 12.84
C GLN A 482 -15.76 26.10 13.80
N ASP A 483 -14.74 25.42 14.33
CA ASP A 483 -13.74 26.01 15.24
C ASP A 483 -12.48 26.45 14.45
N MET A 484 -12.58 27.59 13.80
CA MET A 484 -11.51 28.10 12.94
C MET A 484 -10.23 28.48 13.72
N ASP A 485 -10.38 29.04 14.92
CA ASP A 485 -9.23 29.43 15.73
C ASP A 485 -8.52 28.20 16.29
N GLY A 486 -9.29 27.23 16.80
CA GLY A 486 -8.75 25.95 17.26
C GLY A 486 -8.10 25.15 16.13
N LEU A 487 -8.69 25.14 14.93
CA LEU A 487 -8.12 24.47 13.76
C LEU A 487 -6.82 25.16 13.30
N ALA A 488 -6.77 26.49 13.30
CA ALA A 488 -5.56 27.24 12.96
C ALA A 488 -4.43 26.97 13.97
N ALA A 489 -4.74 27.00 15.26
CA ALA A 489 -3.77 26.69 16.32
C ALA A 489 -3.27 25.24 16.22
N LEU A 490 -4.17 24.29 16.01
CA LEU A 490 -3.81 22.89 15.79
C LEU A 490 -2.89 22.73 14.57
N ARG A 491 -3.25 23.34 13.44
CA ARG A 491 -2.44 23.28 12.21
C ARG A 491 -1.00 23.67 12.46
N MET A 492 -0.77 24.81 13.10
CA MET A 492 0.57 25.34 13.37
C MET A 492 1.36 24.48 14.38
N GLY A 493 0.68 23.88 15.37
CA GLY A 493 1.31 23.05 16.40
C GLY A 493 1.45 21.57 16.04
N LEU A 494 0.84 21.11 14.93
CA LEU A 494 0.70 19.68 14.64
C LEU A 494 2.04 19.00 14.34
N ARG A 495 2.94 19.66 13.63
CA ARG A 495 4.29 19.15 13.33
C ARG A 495 5.13 18.95 14.60
N GLU A 496 5.03 19.86 15.55
CA GLU A 496 5.70 19.74 16.84
C GLU A 496 5.13 18.56 17.65
N ARG A 497 3.78 18.48 17.76
CA ARG A 497 3.08 17.35 18.39
C ARG A 497 3.48 16.02 17.74
N PHE A 498 3.57 15.97 16.42
CA PHE A 498 4.03 14.80 15.67
C PHE A 498 5.45 14.40 16.08
N SER A 499 6.39 15.36 16.08
CA SER A 499 7.80 15.13 16.41
C SER A 499 8.02 14.66 17.85
N GLN A 500 7.15 15.07 18.78
CA GLN A 500 7.20 14.67 20.20
C GLN A 500 6.58 13.28 20.45
N SER A 501 5.79 12.76 19.52
CA SER A 501 5.19 11.42 19.60
C SER A 501 6.16 10.30 19.22
N THR A 502 5.81 9.06 19.54
CA THR A 502 6.58 7.88 19.07
C THR A 502 6.55 7.77 17.54
N LEU A 503 5.46 8.18 16.90
CA LEU A 503 5.32 8.21 15.45
C LEU A 503 6.39 9.10 14.78
N GLY A 504 6.79 10.21 15.41
CA GLY A 504 7.80 11.14 14.91
C GLY A 504 9.16 11.06 15.62
N SER A 505 9.35 10.10 16.53
CA SER A 505 10.60 9.93 17.29
C SER A 505 11.28 8.59 16.97
N PRO A 506 12.17 8.55 15.95
CA PRO A 506 12.83 7.32 15.51
C PRO A 506 13.60 6.58 16.62
N LYS A 507 14.27 7.32 17.50
CA LYS A 507 15.02 6.73 18.61
C LYS A 507 14.12 5.99 19.59
N ARG A 508 13.00 6.62 19.98
CA ARG A 508 12.05 6.01 20.89
C ARG A 508 11.39 4.79 20.25
N PHE A 509 11.00 4.91 19.00
CA PHE A 509 10.41 3.81 18.25
C PHE A 509 11.38 2.62 18.14
N ALA A 510 12.65 2.85 17.79
CA ALA A 510 13.64 1.79 17.68
C ALA A 510 13.83 1.04 19.00
N LEU A 511 13.90 1.74 20.14
CA LEU A 511 13.99 1.12 21.47
C LEU A 511 12.77 0.24 21.78
N GLU A 512 11.56 0.71 21.51
CA GLU A 512 10.32 -0.06 21.73
C GLU A 512 10.23 -1.28 20.80
N PHE A 513 10.61 -1.10 19.53
CA PHE A 513 10.62 -2.17 18.53
C PHE A 513 11.62 -3.27 18.88
N GLU A 514 12.84 -2.90 19.25
CA GLU A 514 13.91 -3.83 19.62
C GLU A 514 13.63 -4.55 20.94
N SER A 515 13.02 -3.86 21.91
CA SER A 515 12.58 -4.50 23.16
C SER A 515 11.53 -5.56 22.89
N ALA A 516 10.54 -5.26 22.06
CA ALA A 516 9.52 -6.23 21.67
C ALA A 516 10.09 -7.43 20.91
N LEU A 517 11.07 -7.23 20.01
CA LEU A 517 11.74 -8.32 19.32
C LEU A 517 12.61 -9.19 20.24
N ALA A 518 13.18 -8.61 21.31
CA ALA A 518 13.99 -9.36 22.27
C ALA A 518 13.13 -10.23 23.21
N GLU A 519 11.84 -9.93 23.35
CA GLU A 519 10.87 -10.69 24.14
C GLU A 519 10.18 -11.81 23.31
N ALA A 520 10.27 -11.76 21.97
CA ALA A 520 9.65 -12.69 21.03
C ALA A 520 10.43 -13.99 20.89
#